data_3e822f9d8f1029ff6ceb5fe1a96b8b5f
#
_entry.id   3e822f9d8f1029ff6ceb5fe1a96b8b5f
#
_cell.length_a   1.000
_cell.length_b   1.000
_cell.length_c   1.000
_cell.angle_alpha   90.00
_cell.angle_beta   90.00
_cell.angle_gamma   90.00
#
_symmetry.space_group_name_H-M   'P 1'
#
loop_
_entity.id
_entity.type
_entity.pdbx_description
1 polymer ?
#
loop_
_entity_poly.entity_id
_entity_poly.type
_entity_poly.pdbx_seq_one_letter_code
_entity_poly.pdbx_strand_id
1 'polypeptide(L)'
;MNSRILIRGLLFVMSAVSFWVYGKEDSAEKDPWVGWHRPVDANVFTTTKGNNHDSVLFVEPELEYPYHLIISHTPQYAHLWRSKKFSWSSADWELVTDQYKIGNFYEYDDGVKVDGVYYIYEGGKVYTYSGPLEKSNGKWKVSGSFPHKQCDDIGIFYENGLFHMFGEHGNFPHGPDGTSLAHFTSKTGLGDWELVNPKAVDPNPDGGHKYGVGDATIEKIQGSYYIFCDRESKGSPYKVTAWRSDSLSKPFQFLGLAITPRSDEVDDWDNYRIQDPDIAYIPELKRYVMTCNMMDKDGNPGGNFSGSGLKGKDTRVIGVFYSDKKLSQKRK
;
A
#
# COMPACT_ATOMS: atom_id res chain seq x y z
N MET A 1 12.25 -31.04 90.72
CA MET A 1 10.84 -31.43 90.39
C MET A 1 10.39 -30.57 89.24
N ASN A 2 10.25 -31.16 88.08
CA ASN A 2 10.08 -30.49 86.81
C ASN A 2 8.60 -30.34 86.45
N SER A 3 8.19 -29.14 86.13
CA SER A 3 6.88 -28.88 85.52
C SER A 3 7.11 -28.34 84.10
N ARG A 4 6.79 -29.13 83.09
CA ARG A 4 6.76 -28.73 81.70
C ARG A 4 5.40 -28.12 81.38
N ILE A 5 5.42 -26.86 80.93
CA ILE A 5 4.25 -26.20 80.36
C ILE A 5 4.32 -26.40 78.86
N LEU A 6 3.29 -27.05 78.31
CA LEU A 6 3.11 -27.29 76.89
C LEU A 6 2.27 -26.10 76.30
N ILE A 7 2.88 -25.26 75.52
CA ILE A 7 2.17 -24.22 74.78
C ILE A 7 1.81 -24.81 73.39
N ARG A 8 0.53 -25.02 73.15
CA ARG A 8 0.04 -25.39 71.83
C ARG A 8 -0.10 -24.08 70.99
N GLY A 9 0.77 -23.91 70.03
CA GLY A 9 0.66 -22.89 69.04
C GLY A 9 -0.43 -23.26 68.01
N LEU A 10 -1.42 -22.41 67.88
CA LEU A 10 -2.43 -22.48 66.83
C LEU A 10 -1.86 -21.87 65.57
N LEU A 11 -1.57 -22.70 64.55
CA LEU A 11 -1.23 -22.22 63.23
C LEU A 11 -2.53 -21.77 62.49
N PHE A 12 -2.70 -20.46 62.31
CA PHE A 12 -3.67 -19.93 61.36
C PHE A 12 -3.09 -20.00 59.98
N VAL A 13 -3.56 -20.91 59.15
CA VAL A 13 -3.29 -20.95 57.71
C VAL A 13 -4.23 -19.95 57.06
N MET A 14 -3.78 -18.75 56.76
CA MET A 14 -4.46 -17.85 55.88
C MET A 14 -4.26 -18.35 54.42
N SER A 15 -5.29 -18.99 53.88
CA SER A 15 -5.36 -19.25 52.45
C SER A 15 -5.63 -17.91 51.72
N ALA A 16 -4.59 -17.36 51.14
CA ALA A 16 -4.76 -16.25 50.22
C ALA A 16 -5.48 -16.77 48.96
N VAL A 17 -6.79 -16.49 48.88
CA VAL A 17 -7.55 -16.66 47.65
C VAL A 17 -7.14 -15.53 46.73
N SER A 18 -6.22 -15.83 45.83
CA SER A 18 -5.85 -14.94 44.72
C SER A 18 -7.07 -14.86 43.80
N PHE A 19 -7.87 -13.82 43.93
CA PHE A 19 -8.82 -13.43 42.92
C PHE A 19 -7.99 -12.96 41.68
N TRP A 20 -7.83 -13.87 40.75
CA TRP A 20 -7.48 -13.47 39.38
C TRP A 20 -8.70 -12.71 38.85
N VAL A 21 -8.64 -11.39 38.96
CA VAL A 21 -9.46 -10.54 38.12
C VAL A 21 -8.95 -10.78 36.70
N TYR A 22 -9.64 -11.62 35.96
CA TYR A 22 -9.55 -11.60 34.51
C TYR A 22 -10.04 -10.20 34.12
N GLY A 23 -9.12 -9.27 34.03
CA GLY A 23 -9.34 -8.06 33.26
C GLY A 23 -9.79 -8.55 31.90
N LYS A 24 -11.06 -8.27 31.54
CA LYS A 24 -11.40 -8.18 30.13
C LYS A 24 -10.28 -7.34 29.54
N GLU A 25 -9.41 -7.95 28.76
CA GLU A 25 -8.73 -7.21 27.73
C GLU A 25 -9.87 -6.51 26.97
N ASP A 26 -10.03 -5.23 27.23
CA ASP A 26 -10.76 -4.38 26.32
C ASP A 26 -10.07 -4.66 24.98
N SER A 27 -10.75 -5.44 24.14
CA SER A 27 -10.33 -5.62 22.76
C SER A 27 -10.43 -4.21 22.19
N ALA A 28 -9.30 -3.49 22.23
CA ALA A 28 -9.18 -2.23 21.53
C ALA A 28 -9.68 -2.54 20.14
N GLU A 29 -10.76 -1.88 19.73
CA GLU A 29 -11.41 -2.14 18.46
C GLU A 29 -10.30 -2.06 17.41
N LYS A 30 -9.98 -3.19 16.78
CA LYS A 30 -8.84 -3.28 15.86
C LYS A 30 -9.04 -2.22 14.80
N ASP A 31 -8.04 -1.41 14.56
CA ASP A 31 -8.14 -0.33 13.56
C ASP A 31 -8.66 -0.95 12.25
N PRO A 32 -9.73 -0.43 11.66
CA PRO A 32 -10.39 -1.05 10.50
C PRO A 32 -9.53 -1.07 9.23
N TRP A 33 -8.37 -0.41 9.26
CA TRP A 33 -7.42 -0.35 8.16
C TRP A 33 -6.30 -1.37 8.28
N VAL A 34 -6.42 -2.28 9.23
CA VAL A 34 -5.54 -3.42 9.44
C VAL A 34 -6.28 -4.70 9.06
N GLY A 35 -5.66 -5.55 8.25
CA GLY A 35 -6.25 -6.82 7.82
C GLY A 35 -7.16 -6.67 6.59
N TRP A 36 -6.58 -6.33 5.47
CA TRP A 36 -7.25 -6.30 4.17
C TRP A 36 -7.28 -7.68 3.53
N HIS A 37 -8.25 -7.90 2.65
CA HIS A 37 -8.50 -9.19 2.01
C HIS A 37 -8.57 -9.07 0.49
N ARG A 38 -8.13 -10.10 -0.22
CA ARG A 38 -8.40 -10.30 -1.63
C ARG A 38 -9.53 -11.31 -1.82
N PRO A 39 -10.49 -11.08 -2.71
CA PRO A 39 -11.45 -12.11 -3.10
C PRO A 39 -10.74 -13.30 -3.73
N VAL A 40 -11.00 -14.51 -3.21
CA VAL A 40 -10.28 -15.73 -3.61
C VAL A 40 -10.50 -16.07 -5.08
N ASP A 41 -11.71 -15.85 -5.59
CA ASP A 41 -12.08 -16.21 -6.98
C ASP A 41 -11.83 -15.07 -7.98
N ALA A 42 -11.19 -13.98 -7.55
CA ALA A 42 -10.92 -12.85 -8.43
C ALA A 42 -9.68 -13.08 -9.29
N ASN A 43 -9.82 -12.95 -10.61
CA ASN A 43 -8.68 -12.94 -11.51
C ASN A 43 -7.80 -11.70 -11.26
N VAL A 44 -6.49 -11.88 -11.30
CA VAL A 44 -5.53 -10.79 -11.21
C VAL A 44 -5.37 -10.07 -12.55
N PHE A 45 -4.83 -8.85 -12.49
CA PHE A 45 -4.45 -8.11 -13.68
C PHE A 45 -3.06 -8.54 -14.10
N THR A 46 -2.96 -9.09 -15.29
CA THR A 46 -1.71 -9.50 -15.91
C THR A 46 -1.86 -9.62 -17.42
N THR A 47 -0.76 -9.61 -18.12
CA THR A 47 -0.69 -10.01 -19.52
C THR A 47 0.42 -11.04 -19.69
N THR A 48 0.48 -11.68 -20.85
CA THR A 48 1.47 -12.73 -21.15
C THR A 48 2.90 -12.21 -21.34
N LYS A 49 3.14 -10.91 -21.18
CA LYS A 49 4.39 -10.27 -21.63
C LYS A 49 5.37 -9.86 -20.55
N GLY A 50 5.11 -10.09 -19.28
CA GLY A 50 6.14 -9.76 -18.33
C GLY A 50 5.72 -9.55 -16.88
N ASN A 51 6.63 -9.00 -16.10
CA ASN A 51 6.47 -8.64 -14.73
C ASN A 51 5.68 -7.34 -14.61
N ASN A 52 4.61 -7.36 -13.86
CA ASN A 52 3.87 -6.16 -13.49
C ASN A 52 4.49 -5.62 -12.20
N HIS A 53 4.73 -4.32 -12.17
CA HIS A 53 5.25 -3.61 -11.01
C HIS A 53 4.13 -2.77 -10.39
N ASP A 54 4.29 -1.47 -10.38
CA ASP A 54 3.36 -0.55 -9.74
C ASP A 54 2.05 -0.43 -10.49
N SER A 55 1.05 0.05 -9.81
CA SER A 55 -0.26 0.31 -10.39
C SER A 55 -0.81 1.64 -9.90
N VAL A 56 -1.53 2.34 -10.77
CA VAL A 56 -2.22 3.59 -10.43
C VAL A 56 -3.68 3.46 -10.82
N LEU A 57 -4.57 3.54 -9.84
CA LEU A 57 -6.02 3.43 -10.03
C LEU A 57 -6.70 4.81 -10.01
N PHE A 58 -7.08 5.31 -11.17
CA PHE A 58 -7.90 6.51 -11.28
C PHE A 58 -9.39 6.19 -11.17
N VAL A 59 -10.08 6.93 -10.31
CA VAL A 59 -11.53 6.81 -10.07
C VAL A 59 -12.22 8.12 -10.43
N GLU A 60 -13.02 8.09 -11.50
CA GLU A 60 -13.64 9.27 -12.12
C GLU A 60 -15.14 9.02 -12.38
N PRO A 61 -15.99 9.12 -11.35
CA PRO A 61 -17.40 8.70 -11.42
C PRO A 61 -18.24 9.40 -12.49
N GLU A 62 -17.76 10.54 -13.00
CA GLU A 62 -18.43 11.33 -14.04
C GLU A 62 -18.18 10.85 -15.47
N LEU A 63 -17.21 9.92 -15.66
CA LEU A 63 -16.89 9.41 -16.99
C LEU A 63 -17.72 8.19 -17.38
N GLU A 64 -17.80 7.91 -18.68
CA GLU A 64 -18.43 6.68 -19.19
C GLU A 64 -17.74 5.42 -18.68
N TYR A 65 -16.40 5.47 -18.52
CA TYR A 65 -15.57 4.48 -17.87
C TYR A 65 -14.97 5.12 -16.61
N PRO A 66 -15.61 4.96 -15.46
CA PRO A 66 -15.17 5.61 -14.22
C PRO A 66 -13.85 5.08 -13.67
N TYR A 67 -13.42 3.91 -14.10
CA TYR A 67 -12.26 3.24 -13.55
C TYR A 67 -11.21 3.01 -14.61
N HIS A 68 -10.01 3.54 -14.36
CA HIS A 68 -8.84 3.31 -15.18
C HIS A 68 -7.70 2.81 -14.29
N LEU A 69 -7.12 1.69 -14.66
CA LEU A 69 -5.97 1.11 -13.97
C LEU A 69 -4.79 1.10 -14.95
N ILE A 70 -3.75 1.82 -14.59
CA ILE A 70 -2.47 1.78 -15.28
C ILE A 70 -1.56 0.85 -14.48
N ILE A 71 -0.93 -0.09 -15.16
CA ILE A 71 0.01 -1.04 -14.55
C ILE A 71 1.32 -0.95 -15.29
N SER A 72 2.39 -0.61 -14.59
CA SER A 72 3.74 -0.65 -15.15
C SER A 72 4.20 -2.07 -15.39
N HIS A 73 5.01 -2.28 -16.41
CA HIS A 73 5.57 -3.60 -16.65
C HIS A 73 6.90 -3.52 -17.39
N THR A 74 7.85 -4.35 -17.02
CA THR A 74 9.13 -4.48 -17.74
C THR A 74 8.95 -5.23 -19.06
N PRO A 75 9.61 -4.83 -20.16
CA PRO A 75 10.71 -3.86 -20.16
C PRO A 75 10.44 -2.49 -20.79
N GLN A 76 9.26 -2.02 -21.05
CA GLN A 76 9.12 -0.66 -21.66
C GLN A 76 7.67 -0.18 -21.84
N TYR A 77 6.68 -0.90 -21.39
CA TYR A 77 5.28 -0.56 -21.60
C TYR A 77 4.52 -0.67 -20.29
N ALA A 78 3.39 -0.02 -20.24
CA ALA A 78 2.38 -0.27 -19.24
C ALA A 78 1.17 -0.94 -19.89
N HIS A 79 0.27 -1.39 -19.05
CA HIS A 79 -1.07 -1.80 -19.45
C HIS A 79 -2.05 -0.70 -19.05
N LEU A 80 -3.01 -0.42 -19.90
CA LEU A 80 -4.16 0.41 -19.54
C LEU A 80 -5.40 -0.46 -19.57
N TRP A 81 -6.04 -0.57 -18.42
CA TRP A 81 -7.33 -1.23 -18.23
C TRP A 81 -8.40 -0.19 -17.91
N ARG A 82 -9.65 -0.48 -18.27
CA ARG A 82 -10.79 0.36 -17.91
C ARG A 82 -12.01 -0.46 -17.56
N SER A 83 -12.93 0.11 -16.78
CA SER A 83 -14.22 -0.52 -16.50
C SER A 83 -15.34 0.51 -16.30
N LYS A 84 -16.57 0.11 -16.67
CA LYS A 84 -17.80 0.87 -16.39
C LYS A 84 -18.31 0.66 -14.98
N LYS A 85 -17.94 -0.45 -14.36
CA LYS A 85 -18.28 -0.80 -12.97
C LYS A 85 -17.07 -1.38 -12.32
N PHE A 86 -16.84 -1.01 -11.06
CA PHE A 86 -15.74 -1.59 -10.33
C PHE A 86 -15.92 -3.11 -10.16
N SER A 87 -14.90 -3.86 -10.48
CA SER A 87 -14.83 -5.31 -10.23
C SER A 87 -13.48 -5.69 -9.62
N TRP A 88 -13.54 -6.67 -8.75
CA TRP A 88 -12.35 -7.27 -8.12
C TRP A 88 -11.54 -8.13 -9.10
N SER A 89 -12.18 -8.59 -10.16
CA SER A 89 -11.61 -9.50 -11.14
C SER A 89 -11.28 -8.78 -12.44
N SER A 90 -10.08 -8.98 -12.96
CA SER A 90 -9.67 -8.45 -14.26
C SER A 90 -10.51 -8.95 -15.42
N ALA A 91 -11.21 -10.09 -15.25
CA ALA A 91 -12.11 -10.64 -16.28
C ALA A 91 -13.28 -9.71 -16.64
N ASP A 92 -13.64 -8.78 -15.73
CA ASP A 92 -14.73 -7.82 -15.94
C ASP A 92 -14.21 -6.43 -16.40
N TRP A 93 -12.92 -6.31 -16.63
CA TRP A 93 -12.28 -5.10 -17.13
C TRP A 93 -11.89 -5.26 -18.60
N GLU A 94 -11.92 -4.16 -19.33
CA GLU A 94 -11.45 -4.09 -20.71
C GLU A 94 -9.96 -3.71 -20.72
N LEU A 95 -9.12 -4.54 -21.30
CA LEU A 95 -7.75 -4.18 -21.62
C LEU A 95 -7.75 -3.25 -22.85
N VAL A 96 -7.52 -1.97 -22.63
CA VAL A 96 -7.44 -0.96 -23.71
C VAL A 96 -6.19 -1.20 -24.55
N THR A 97 -5.06 -1.45 -23.90
CA THR A 97 -3.79 -1.77 -24.56
C THR A 97 -2.79 -2.39 -23.58
N ASP A 98 -2.00 -3.32 -24.06
CA ASP A 98 -0.84 -3.90 -23.37
C ASP A 98 0.49 -3.22 -23.78
N GLN A 99 0.40 -2.11 -24.50
CA GLN A 99 1.54 -1.33 -24.96
C GLN A 99 1.33 0.17 -24.68
N TYR A 100 0.84 0.46 -23.47
CA TYR A 100 0.61 1.81 -23.03
C TYR A 100 1.94 2.49 -22.72
N LYS A 101 2.13 3.68 -23.28
CA LYS A 101 3.38 4.40 -23.19
C LYS A 101 3.20 5.77 -22.58
N ILE A 102 3.80 5.97 -21.41
CA ILE A 102 3.88 7.25 -20.71
C ILE A 102 5.24 7.89 -20.97
N GLY A 103 6.30 7.25 -20.58
CA GLY A 103 7.68 7.70 -20.70
C GLY A 103 8.57 6.71 -21.41
N ASN A 104 9.83 6.70 -21.01
CA ASN A 104 10.86 5.79 -21.51
C ASN A 104 11.27 4.72 -20.48
N PHE A 105 10.76 4.81 -19.28
CA PHE A 105 10.98 3.87 -18.19
C PHE A 105 9.80 2.91 -18.05
N TYR A 106 9.86 2.03 -17.08
CA TYR A 106 8.94 0.91 -16.93
C TYR A 106 8.37 0.73 -15.52
N GLU A 107 8.80 1.55 -14.57
CA GLU A 107 8.27 1.58 -13.22
C GLU A 107 7.68 2.96 -12.97
N TYR A 108 6.39 3.04 -12.67
CA TYR A 108 5.69 4.28 -12.35
C TYR A 108 5.45 4.30 -10.86
N ASP A 109 6.08 5.22 -10.18
CA ASP A 109 5.97 5.27 -8.72
C ASP A 109 4.52 5.51 -8.29
N ASP A 110 3.87 6.58 -8.78
CA ASP A 110 2.48 6.91 -8.43
C ASP A 110 1.90 7.96 -9.39
N GLY A 111 0.59 8.24 -9.25
CA GLY A 111 -0.10 9.23 -10.06
C GLY A 111 -1.30 9.86 -9.39
N VAL A 112 -1.57 11.10 -9.75
CA VAL A 112 -2.72 11.85 -9.25
C VAL A 112 -3.37 12.68 -10.35
N LYS A 113 -4.68 12.92 -10.26
CA LYS A 113 -5.39 13.87 -11.13
C LYS A 113 -5.76 15.13 -10.37
N VAL A 114 -5.31 16.27 -10.88
CA VAL A 114 -5.59 17.59 -10.30
C VAL A 114 -6.08 18.54 -11.40
N ASP A 115 -7.25 19.15 -11.21
CA ASP A 115 -7.83 20.12 -12.12
C ASP A 115 -7.90 19.65 -13.59
N GLY A 116 -8.24 18.37 -13.79
CA GLY A 116 -8.36 17.76 -15.11
C GLY A 116 -7.03 17.36 -15.77
N VAL A 117 -5.93 17.52 -15.08
CA VAL A 117 -4.59 17.10 -15.51
C VAL A 117 -4.16 15.87 -14.72
N TYR A 118 -3.74 14.84 -15.42
CA TYR A 118 -3.11 13.67 -14.81
C TYR A 118 -1.62 13.93 -14.67
N TYR A 119 -1.09 13.53 -13.54
CA TYR A 119 0.33 13.54 -13.21
C TYR A 119 0.75 12.09 -12.94
N ILE A 120 1.82 11.64 -13.59
CA ILE A 120 2.48 10.37 -13.30
C ILE A 120 3.94 10.67 -12.98
N TYR A 121 4.41 10.08 -11.91
CA TYR A 121 5.77 10.22 -11.41
C TYR A 121 6.56 8.96 -11.78
N GLU A 122 7.75 9.13 -12.32
CA GLU A 122 8.57 8.02 -12.81
C GLU A 122 10.03 8.43 -12.89
N GLY A 123 10.92 7.76 -12.19
CA GLY A 123 12.37 7.88 -12.33
C GLY A 123 12.89 9.32 -12.27
N GLY A 124 12.34 10.14 -11.37
CA GLY A 124 12.70 11.54 -11.18
C GLY A 124 12.05 12.52 -12.14
N LYS A 125 11.14 12.09 -12.99
CA LYS A 125 10.39 12.93 -13.93
C LYS A 125 8.91 12.95 -13.58
N VAL A 126 8.27 14.04 -13.97
CA VAL A 126 6.81 14.18 -13.86
C VAL A 126 6.23 14.28 -15.25
N TYR A 127 5.38 13.35 -15.60
CA TYR A 127 4.64 13.33 -16.86
C TYR A 127 3.23 13.86 -16.63
N THR A 128 2.75 14.68 -17.57
CA THR A 128 1.38 15.20 -17.50
C THR A 128 0.62 14.92 -18.78
N TYR A 129 -0.70 14.76 -18.61
CA TYR A 129 -1.63 14.62 -19.71
C TYR A 129 -2.99 15.24 -19.35
N SER A 130 -3.63 15.91 -20.30
CA SER A 130 -5.02 16.42 -20.16
C SER A 130 -5.88 15.81 -21.26
N GLY A 131 -6.97 15.19 -20.87
CA GLY A 131 -7.92 14.53 -21.75
C GLY A 131 -8.22 13.09 -21.35
N PRO A 132 -9.02 12.35 -22.13
CA PRO A 132 -9.38 10.97 -21.82
C PRO A 132 -8.16 10.04 -21.83
N LEU A 133 -7.99 9.24 -20.77
CA LEU A 133 -6.83 8.35 -20.64
C LEU A 133 -6.68 7.37 -21.80
N GLU A 134 -7.78 6.89 -22.38
CA GLU A 134 -7.76 5.98 -23.52
C GLU A 134 -7.11 6.59 -24.79
N LYS A 135 -7.00 7.91 -24.81
CA LYS A 135 -6.39 8.67 -25.93
C LYS A 135 -4.98 9.16 -25.61
N SER A 136 -4.46 8.86 -24.45
CA SER A 136 -3.18 9.41 -23.95
C SER A 136 -1.95 8.63 -24.37
N ASN A 137 -2.10 7.41 -24.89
CA ASN A 137 -0.97 6.55 -25.27
C ASN A 137 0.06 7.28 -26.16
N GLY A 138 1.27 7.40 -25.64
CA GLY A 138 2.37 8.11 -26.30
C GLY A 138 2.22 9.64 -26.42
N LYS A 139 1.26 10.25 -25.68
CA LYS A 139 1.01 11.70 -25.71
C LYS A 139 1.35 12.43 -24.42
N TRP A 140 1.86 11.72 -23.45
CA TRP A 140 2.32 12.29 -22.20
C TRP A 140 3.52 13.22 -22.42
N LYS A 141 3.57 14.29 -21.66
CA LYS A 141 4.63 15.30 -21.74
C LYS A 141 5.45 15.27 -20.46
N VAL A 142 6.76 15.26 -20.57
CA VAL A 142 7.64 15.56 -19.45
C VAL A 142 7.43 17.04 -19.09
N SER A 143 6.88 17.29 -17.94
CA SER A 143 6.49 18.64 -17.49
C SER A 143 7.28 19.11 -16.27
N GLY A 144 7.96 18.20 -15.58
CA GLY A 144 8.70 18.53 -14.36
C GLY A 144 9.64 17.41 -13.92
N SER A 145 10.12 17.57 -12.70
CA SER A 145 10.98 16.60 -12.04
C SER A 145 10.77 16.61 -10.53
N PHE A 146 11.15 15.51 -9.87
CA PHE A 146 11.16 15.39 -8.43
C PHE A 146 12.53 14.88 -7.92
N PRO A 147 12.84 15.01 -6.62
CA PRO A 147 14.16 14.70 -6.08
C PRO A 147 14.39 13.18 -5.89
N HIS A 148 14.24 12.38 -6.94
CA HIS A 148 14.36 10.93 -6.95
C HIS A 148 15.61 10.38 -6.25
N LYS A 149 16.77 11.06 -6.34
CA LYS A 149 17.97 10.65 -5.61
C LYS A 149 17.87 10.80 -4.09
N GLN A 150 16.88 11.51 -3.61
CA GLN A 150 16.62 11.76 -2.19
C GLN A 150 15.31 11.12 -1.72
N CYS A 151 14.46 10.71 -2.67
CA CYS A 151 13.14 10.19 -2.40
C CYS A 151 12.72 9.31 -3.58
N ASP A 152 12.84 8.00 -3.40
CA ASP A 152 12.46 6.97 -4.37
C ASP A 152 11.15 6.31 -3.98
N ASP A 153 10.57 5.52 -4.87
CA ASP A 153 9.36 4.72 -4.62
C ASP A 153 8.28 5.52 -3.86
N ILE A 154 7.76 6.54 -4.55
CA ILE A 154 6.97 7.61 -3.93
C ILE A 154 5.47 7.38 -4.02
N GLY A 155 4.73 7.91 -3.02
CA GLY A 155 3.30 8.14 -3.08
C GLY A 155 2.97 9.63 -3.12
N ILE A 156 1.98 10.00 -3.93
CA ILE A 156 1.55 11.39 -4.15
C ILE A 156 0.15 11.62 -3.62
N PHE A 157 -0.02 12.73 -2.90
CA PHE A 157 -1.31 13.19 -2.42
C PHE A 157 -1.47 14.69 -2.67
N TYR A 158 -2.67 15.11 -3.11
CA TYR A 158 -2.96 16.51 -3.33
C TYR A 158 -4.09 16.98 -2.43
N GLU A 159 -3.80 18.03 -1.66
CA GLU A 159 -4.80 18.66 -0.79
C GLU A 159 -4.55 20.15 -0.64
N ASN A 160 -5.62 20.96 -0.64
CA ASN A 160 -5.56 22.41 -0.37
C ASN A 160 -4.56 23.20 -1.24
N GLY A 161 -4.41 22.82 -2.51
CA GLY A 161 -3.52 23.51 -3.44
C GLY A 161 -2.05 23.12 -3.29
N LEU A 162 -1.75 22.03 -2.58
CA LEU A 162 -0.39 21.56 -2.33
C LEU A 162 -0.27 20.07 -2.66
N PHE A 163 0.77 19.73 -3.38
CA PHE A 163 1.19 18.34 -3.57
C PHE A 163 2.05 17.90 -2.41
N HIS A 164 1.78 16.72 -1.90
CA HIS A 164 2.53 16.03 -0.87
C HIS A 164 3.11 14.75 -1.44
N MET A 165 4.40 14.55 -1.28
CA MET A 165 5.11 13.36 -1.75
C MET A 165 5.72 12.66 -0.53
N PHE A 166 5.50 11.36 -0.44
CA PHE A 166 6.11 10.50 0.57
C PHE A 166 6.87 9.41 -0.15
N GLY A 167 8.12 9.24 0.13
CA GLY A 167 8.91 8.21 -0.55
C GLY A 167 10.14 7.83 0.24
N GLU A 168 10.79 6.80 -0.22
CA GLU A 168 11.95 6.21 0.41
C GLU A 168 13.09 7.22 0.55
N HIS A 169 13.56 7.34 1.77
CA HIS A 169 14.63 8.26 2.13
C HIS A 169 15.64 7.58 3.04
N GLY A 170 16.90 7.82 2.77
CA GLY A 170 18.00 7.26 3.56
C GLY A 170 19.05 6.57 2.71
N ASN A 171 19.74 5.61 3.29
CA ASN A 171 20.78 4.86 2.60
C ASN A 171 20.18 3.70 1.78
N PHE A 172 19.80 3.99 0.57
CA PHE A 172 19.41 2.95 -0.39
C PHE A 172 20.65 2.22 -0.93
N PRO A 173 20.64 0.89 -1.17
CA PRO A 173 19.64 -0.06 -0.72
C PRO A 173 19.93 -0.51 0.73
N HIS A 174 19.01 -0.26 1.62
CA HIS A 174 19.01 -0.82 2.99
C HIS A 174 20.29 -0.57 3.79
N GLY A 175 20.63 0.67 4.03
CA GLY A 175 21.68 1.06 4.96
C GLY A 175 21.45 0.47 6.36
N PRO A 176 22.39 0.58 7.28
CA PRO A 176 22.30 -0.01 8.62
C PRO A 176 21.06 0.42 9.40
N ASP A 177 20.48 1.56 9.04
CA ASP A 177 19.32 2.15 9.72
C ASP A 177 17.99 1.87 9.00
N GLY A 178 18.01 1.20 7.82
CA GLY A 178 16.81 0.98 6.98
C GLY A 178 16.36 2.25 6.25
N THR A 179 15.35 2.11 5.40
CA THR A 179 14.66 3.22 4.74
C THR A 179 13.51 3.73 5.60
N SER A 180 13.29 5.03 5.62
CA SER A 180 12.10 5.70 6.16
C SER A 180 11.38 6.39 5.03
N LEU A 181 10.13 6.83 5.21
CA LEU A 181 9.50 7.71 4.24
C LEU A 181 9.73 9.17 4.64
N ALA A 182 10.30 9.93 3.73
CA ALA A 182 10.38 11.39 3.85
C ALA A 182 9.13 12.03 3.26
N HIS A 183 8.77 13.20 3.80
CA HIS A 183 7.68 14.03 3.30
C HIS A 183 8.24 15.28 2.62
N PHE A 184 7.87 15.46 1.36
CA PHE A 184 8.15 16.66 0.57
C PHE A 184 6.85 17.34 0.17
N THR A 185 6.91 18.63 -0.14
CA THR A 185 5.79 19.39 -0.68
C THR A 185 6.18 20.20 -1.89
N SER A 186 5.22 20.43 -2.79
CA SER A 186 5.34 21.31 -3.95
C SER A 186 4.01 21.99 -4.27
N LYS A 187 4.04 23.23 -4.68
CA LYS A 187 2.83 23.95 -5.13
C LYS A 187 2.36 23.53 -6.50
N THR A 188 3.28 23.10 -7.33
CA THR A 188 2.98 22.77 -8.74
C THR A 188 2.94 21.28 -9.01
N GLY A 189 3.55 20.46 -8.14
CA GLY A 189 3.78 19.04 -8.38
C GLY A 189 4.81 18.76 -9.48
N LEU A 190 5.37 19.80 -10.11
CA LEU A 190 6.28 19.70 -11.27
C LEU A 190 7.74 20.01 -10.92
N GLY A 191 7.99 20.46 -9.70
CA GLY A 191 9.30 20.88 -9.21
C GLY A 191 9.17 21.66 -7.91
N ASP A 192 10.22 22.35 -7.50
CA ASP A 192 10.28 23.17 -6.28
C ASP A 192 9.83 22.38 -5.03
N TRP A 193 10.31 21.14 -4.95
CA TRP A 193 10.02 20.26 -3.84
C TRP A 193 10.81 20.65 -2.61
N GLU A 194 10.11 20.89 -1.52
CA GLU A 194 10.69 21.23 -0.22
C GLU A 194 10.55 20.04 0.73
N LEU A 195 11.67 19.66 1.36
CA LEU A 195 11.67 18.62 2.40
C LEU A 195 11.04 19.16 3.67
N VAL A 196 9.92 18.56 4.08
CA VAL A 196 9.16 18.92 5.28
C VAL A 196 9.60 18.07 6.48
N ASN A 197 9.72 16.78 6.28
CA ASN A 197 10.10 15.83 7.32
C ASN A 197 10.89 14.67 6.72
N PRO A 198 12.16 14.46 7.09
CA PRO A 198 12.97 13.36 6.55
C PRO A 198 12.58 11.99 7.09
N LYS A 199 11.71 11.92 8.11
CA LYS A 199 11.24 10.68 8.75
C LYS A 199 9.75 10.81 9.09
N ALA A 200 8.91 11.04 8.10
CA ALA A 200 7.47 11.10 8.28
C ALA A 200 6.90 9.73 8.70
N VAL A 201 7.43 8.66 8.13
CA VAL A 201 7.25 7.28 8.59
C VAL A 201 8.63 6.74 8.99
N ASP A 202 8.78 6.43 10.26
CA ASP A 202 9.99 5.82 10.80
C ASP A 202 9.68 4.41 11.30
N PRO A 203 10.07 3.34 10.57
CA PRO A 203 9.81 1.97 10.97
C PRO A 203 10.64 1.55 12.19
N ASN A 204 11.62 2.36 12.57
CA ASN A 204 12.60 2.05 13.60
C ASN A 204 12.77 3.16 14.63
N PRO A 205 11.70 3.67 15.25
CA PRO A 205 11.82 4.74 16.24
C PRO A 205 12.79 4.37 17.38
N ASP A 206 13.01 3.06 17.61
CA ASP A 206 13.90 2.54 18.65
C ASP A 206 15.22 1.95 18.10
N GLY A 207 15.51 2.07 16.81
CA GLY A 207 16.78 1.66 16.20
C GLY A 207 16.99 0.16 16.01
N GLY A 208 15.94 -0.67 16.05
CA GLY A 208 16.04 -2.12 16.13
C GLY A 208 15.94 -2.94 14.83
N HIS A 209 15.55 -2.34 13.72
CA HIS A 209 15.34 -3.07 12.46
C HIS A 209 16.33 -2.67 11.38
N LYS A 210 16.72 -3.62 10.53
CA LYS A 210 17.73 -3.42 9.49
C LYS A 210 17.16 -3.12 8.11
N TYR A 211 15.85 -3.05 7.98
CA TYR A 211 15.13 -2.83 6.72
C TYR A 211 14.06 -1.79 6.93
N GLY A 212 13.63 -1.21 5.84
CA GLY A 212 12.80 -0.05 5.86
C GLY A 212 11.34 -0.29 5.50
N VAL A 213 10.79 0.79 5.06
CA VAL A 213 9.48 0.91 4.41
C VAL A 213 9.69 1.57 3.06
N GLY A 214 8.92 1.14 2.07
CA GLY A 214 8.97 1.66 0.70
C GLY A 214 7.60 1.72 0.05
N ASP A 215 7.54 2.10 -1.22
CA ASP A 215 6.34 2.05 -2.06
C ASP A 215 5.09 2.55 -1.36
N ALA A 216 5.00 3.85 -1.16
CA ALA A 216 3.95 4.44 -0.34
C ALA A 216 2.73 4.83 -1.16
N THR A 217 1.55 4.60 -0.63
CA THR A 217 0.32 5.29 -1.05
C THR A 217 -0.30 5.99 0.14
N ILE A 218 -1.01 7.10 -0.11
CA ILE A 218 -1.55 7.94 0.95
C ILE A 218 -2.98 8.35 0.68
N GLU A 219 -3.81 8.34 1.72
CA GLU A 219 -5.20 8.73 1.61
C GLU A 219 -5.71 9.41 2.88
N LYS A 220 -6.65 10.35 2.74
CA LYS A 220 -7.35 10.98 3.84
C LYS A 220 -8.66 10.29 4.13
N ILE A 221 -8.75 9.57 5.23
CA ILE A 221 -9.89 8.76 5.61
C ILE A 221 -10.51 9.30 6.89
N GLN A 222 -11.77 9.78 6.81
CA GLN A 222 -12.52 10.29 7.97
C GLN A 222 -11.79 11.40 8.76
N GLY A 223 -10.96 12.18 8.10
CA GLY A 223 -10.27 13.33 8.68
C GLY A 223 -8.86 13.04 9.20
N SER A 224 -8.42 11.79 9.22
CA SER A 224 -7.03 11.39 9.47
C SER A 224 -6.36 10.97 8.17
N TYR A 225 -5.04 11.06 8.13
CA TYR A 225 -4.22 10.63 6.99
C TYR A 225 -3.68 9.24 7.26
N TYR A 226 -3.72 8.40 6.24
CA TYR A 226 -3.22 7.04 6.29
C TYR A 226 -2.18 6.85 5.21
N ILE A 227 -1.07 6.25 5.56
CA ILE A 227 -0.07 5.75 4.62
C ILE A 227 -0.13 4.23 4.68
N PHE A 228 -0.19 3.62 3.51
CA PHE A 228 0.06 2.21 3.32
C PHE A 228 1.35 2.08 2.53
N CYS A 229 2.25 1.28 3.02
CA CYS A 229 3.57 1.13 2.41
C CYS A 229 4.13 -0.25 2.68
N ASP A 230 5.08 -0.62 1.87
CA ASP A 230 5.79 -1.87 2.01
C ASP A 230 6.57 -1.92 3.31
N ARG A 231 6.60 -3.10 3.90
CA ARG A 231 7.62 -3.47 4.87
C ARG A 231 8.60 -4.41 4.23
N GLU A 232 9.78 -3.90 4.03
CA GLU A 232 10.87 -4.64 3.47
C GLU A 232 11.70 -5.33 4.55
N SER A 233 12.08 -6.59 4.31
CA SER A 233 12.93 -7.34 5.22
C SER A 233 13.72 -8.40 4.46
N LYS A 234 15.04 -8.41 4.58
CA LYS A 234 15.88 -9.42 3.90
C LYS A 234 15.51 -10.82 4.31
N GLY A 235 15.15 -11.64 3.33
CA GLY A 235 14.78 -13.04 3.55
C GLY A 235 13.41 -13.23 4.17
N SER A 236 12.57 -12.17 4.22
CA SER A 236 11.19 -12.25 4.64
C SER A 236 10.28 -11.74 3.51
N PRO A 237 9.12 -12.33 3.30
CA PRO A 237 8.16 -11.82 2.32
C PRO A 237 7.75 -10.37 2.63
N TYR A 238 7.65 -9.54 1.61
CA TYR A 238 7.16 -8.18 1.75
C TYR A 238 5.67 -8.20 2.14
N LYS A 239 5.28 -7.19 2.91
CA LYS A 239 3.93 -7.04 3.47
C LYS A 239 3.58 -5.57 3.43
N VAL A 240 2.31 -5.27 3.30
CA VAL A 240 1.83 -3.88 3.40
C VAL A 240 1.52 -3.54 4.84
N THR A 241 2.04 -2.41 5.30
CA THR A 241 1.81 -1.83 6.63
C THR A 241 0.87 -0.65 6.56
N ALA A 242 0.15 -0.38 7.65
CA ALA A 242 -0.71 0.78 7.81
C ALA A 242 -0.14 1.72 8.87
N TRP A 243 -0.17 3.01 8.56
CA TRP A 243 0.30 4.10 9.41
C TRP A 243 -0.73 5.22 9.42
N ARG A 244 -0.84 5.95 10.52
CA ARG A 244 -1.83 7.02 10.69
C ARG A 244 -1.23 8.27 11.29
N SER A 245 -1.70 9.43 10.82
CA SER A 245 -1.47 10.71 11.45
C SER A 245 -2.72 11.60 11.36
N ASP A 246 -2.90 12.50 12.31
CA ASP A 246 -3.96 13.52 12.24
C ASP A 246 -3.50 14.77 11.45
N SER A 247 -2.25 14.78 10.98
CA SER A 247 -1.67 15.88 10.21
C SER A 247 -0.52 15.39 9.34
N LEU A 248 -0.45 15.84 8.09
CA LEU A 248 0.67 15.53 7.17
C LEU A 248 2.03 16.06 7.66
N SER A 249 2.04 17.07 8.55
CA SER A 249 3.28 17.62 9.11
C SER A 249 3.80 16.89 10.35
N LYS A 250 3.05 15.89 10.86
CA LYS A 250 3.46 15.11 12.02
C LYS A 250 3.94 13.72 11.58
N PRO A 251 4.79 13.06 12.37
CA PRO A 251 5.12 11.66 12.16
C PRO A 251 3.87 10.77 12.18
N PHE A 252 3.87 9.76 11.33
CA PHE A 252 2.83 8.75 11.30
C PHE A 252 3.09 7.67 12.35
N GLN A 253 2.03 7.19 12.96
CA GLN A 253 2.07 6.12 13.94
C GLN A 253 1.74 4.77 13.29
N PHE A 254 2.50 3.75 13.60
CA PHE A 254 2.25 2.39 13.13
C PHE A 254 0.96 1.84 13.72
N LEU A 255 0.08 1.32 12.86
CA LEU A 255 -1.17 0.68 13.26
C LEU A 255 -1.07 -0.85 13.23
N GLY A 256 -0.34 -1.39 12.29
CA GLY A 256 -0.20 -2.82 12.08
C GLY A 256 0.01 -3.21 10.62
N LEU A 257 -0.16 -4.49 10.33
CA LEU A 257 -0.08 -5.03 8.98
C LEU A 257 -1.43 -4.86 8.29
N ALA A 258 -1.46 -4.09 7.20
CA ALA A 258 -2.65 -3.95 6.37
C ALA A 258 -2.89 -5.23 5.58
N ILE A 259 -1.88 -5.70 4.85
CA ILE A 259 -1.95 -6.92 4.05
C ILE A 259 -0.75 -7.81 4.39
N THR A 260 -1.03 -9.09 4.55
CA THR A 260 -0.01 -10.14 4.69
C THR A 260 -0.25 -11.20 3.62
N PRO A 261 0.80 -11.79 3.05
CA PRO A 261 0.66 -12.97 2.23
C PRO A 261 -0.15 -14.05 2.95
N ARG A 262 -0.98 -14.76 2.19
CA ARG A 262 -1.67 -15.96 2.69
C ARG A 262 -0.66 -17.08 2.97
N SER A 263 -1.11 -18.12 3.66
CA SER A 263 -0.27 -19.28 3.94
C SER A 263 0.32 -19.90 2.68
N ASP A 264 1.54 -20.44 2.78
CA ASP A 264 2.24 -21.21 1.73
C ASP A 264 1.44 -22.41 1.22
N GLU A 265 0.42 -22.85 1.97
CA GLU A 265 -0.46 -23.94 1.59
C GLU A 265 -1.54 -23.50 0.58
N VAL A 266 -1.70 -22.20 0.40
CA VAL A 266 -2.63 -21.64 -0.57
C VAL A 266 -1.90 -21.45 -1.89
N ASP A 267 -2.28 -22.25 -2.91
CA ASP A 267 -1.75 -22.12 -4.26
C ASP A 267 -2.41 -20.94 -5.00
N ASP A 268 -1.93 -19.73 -4.69
CA ASP A 268 -2.43 -18.49 -5.29
C ASP A 268 -1.34 -17.39 -5.24
N TRP A 269 -1.50 -16.34 -6.02
CA TRP A 269 -0.53 -15.27 -6.21
C TRP A 269 -0.17 -14.47 -4.96
N ASP A 270 -1.00 -14.42 -3.97
CA ASP A 270 -0.78 -13.66 -2.73
C ASP A 270 -0.24 -14.52 -1.57
N ASN A 271 0.42 -15.63 -1.87
CA ASN A 271 0.95 -16.56 -0.87
C ASN A 271 2.39 -16.27 -0.44
N TYR A 272 3.13 -15.43 -1.18
CA TYR A 272 4.53 -15.18 -0.89
C TYR A 272 4.86 -13.69 -0.64
N ARG A 273 4.55 -12.78 -1.58
CA ARG A 273 4.95 -11.38 -1.49
C ARG A 273 3.80 -10.48 -1.93
N ILE A 274 3.56 -9.40 -1.17
CA ILE A 274 2.59 -8.36 -1.50
C ILE A 274 3.23 -7.01 -1.23
N GLN A 275 3.22 -6.13 -2.23
CA GLN A 275 3.94 -4.86 -2.23
C GLN A 275 3.30 -3.84 -3.17
N ASP A 276 3.91 -2.66 -3.29
CA ASP A 276 3.56 -1.58 -4.20
C ASP A 276 2.05 -1.25 -4.12
N PRO A 277 1.53 -0.84 -2.93
CA PRO A 277 0.11 -0.57 -2.76
C PRO A 277 -0.29 0.75 -3.40
N ASP A 278 -1.47 0.78 -4.05
CA ASP A 278 -2.16 2.02 -4.43
C ASP A 278 -3.60 1.99 -3.95
N ILE A 279 -4.02 3.01 -3.18
CA ILE A 279 -5.33 3.08 -2.54
C ILE A 279 -6.28 4.01 -3.26
N ALA A 280 -7.52 3.58 -3.45
CA ALA A 280 -8.58 4.41 -4.00
C ALA A 280 -9.93 4.16 -3.31
N TYR A 281 -10.74 5.22 -3.20
CA TYR A 281 -12.12 5.11 -2.75
C TYR A 281 -13.05 4.78 -3.91
N ILE A 282 -13.86 3.71 -3.77
CA ILE A 282 -14.85 3.30 -4.76
C ILE A 282 -16.25 3.73 -4.29
N PRO A 283 -16.83 4.78 -4.88
CA PRO A 283 -18.08 5.36 -4.38
C PRO A 283 -19.27 4.39 -4.38
N GLU A 284 -19.40 3.55 -5.41
CA GLU A 284 -20.51 2.61 -5.54
C GLU A 284 -20.45 1.49 -4.50
N LEU A 285 -19.25 1.10 -4.08
CA LEU A 285 -19.04 0.12 -3.03
C LEU A 285 -19.04 0.73 -1.63
N LYS A 286 -18.87 2.06 -1.54
CA LYS A 286 -18.62 2.80 -0.29
C LYS A 286 -17.44 2.20 0.48
N ARG A 287 -16.38 1.84 -0.23
CA ARG A 287 -15.17 1.20 0.30
C ARG A 287 -13.92 1.81 -0.30
N TYR A 288 -12.86 1.73 0.47
CA TYR A 288 -11.52 1.83 -0.09
C TYR A 288 -11.10 0.46 -0.61
N VAL A 289 -10.40 0.50 -1.71
CA VAL A 289 -9.72 -0.65 -2.30
C VAL A 289 -8.24 -0.33 -2.41
N MET A 290 -7.43 -1.34 -2.54
CA MET A 290 -6.00 -1.22 -2.71
C MET A 290 -5.58 -2.18 -3.81
N THR A 291 -4.92 -1.67 -4.84
CA THR A 291 -4.23 -2.53 -5.79
C THR A 291 -2.83 -2.80 -5.24
N CYS A 292 -2.35 -4.02 -5.39
CA CYS A 292 -1.01 -4.40 -4.95
C CYS A 292 -0.36 -5.34 -5.96
N ASN A 293 0.93 -5.21 -6.07
CA ASN A 293 1.77 -6.20 -6.71
C ASN A 293 1.85 -7.45 -5.83
N MET A 294 1.71 -8.60 -6.45
CA MET A 294 1.72 -9.89 -5.76
C MET A 294 2.65 -10.88 -6.46
N MET A 295 3.22 -11.77 -5.68
CA MET A 295 4.07 -12.84 -6.18
C MET A 295 3.73 -14.16 -5.49
N ASP A 296 3.63 -15.22 -6.28
CA ASP A 296 3.60 -16.58 -5.79
C ASP A 296 5.02 -17.09 -5.47
N LYS A 297 5.15 -17.91 -4.45
CA LYS A 297 6.41 -18.50 -3.99
C LYS A 297 7.18 -19.26 -5.07
N ASP A 298 6.46 -19.98 -5.89
CA ASP A 298 7.02 -20.80 -6.94
C ASP A 298 6.93 -20.17 -8.33
N GLY A 299 6.36 -18.98 -8.43
CA GLY A 299 6.03 -18.34 -9.70
C GLY A 299 5.00 -19.15 -10.50
N ASN A 300 4.26 -20.02 -9.82
CA ASN A 300 3.27 -20.88 -10.42
C ASN A 300 1.88 -20.45 -9.96
N PRO A 301 1.10 -19.82 -10.84
CA PRO A 301 -0.23 -19.37 -10.48
C PRO A 301 -1.15 -20.57 -10.23
N GLY A 302 -1.71 -20.66 -9.04
CA GLY A 302 -2.78 -21.59 -8.74
C GLY A 302 -3.99 -21.44 -9.64
N GLY A 303 -4.78 -22.46 -9.69
CA GLY A 303 -6.00 -22.75 -10.47
C GLY A 303 -6.67 -21.69 -11.35
N ASN A 304 -6.73 -20.43 -10.95
CA ASN A 304 -7.40 -19.36 -11.72
C ASN A 304 -6.53 -18.72 -12.82
N PHE A 305 -5.27 -19.13 -12.93
CA PHE A 305 -4.30 -18.58 -13.89
C PHE A 305 -3.71 -19.57 -14.84
N SER A 306 -4.24 -20.78 -14.90
CA SER A 306 -3.76 -21.88 -15.76
C SER A 306 -3.68 -21.56 -17.26
N GLY A 307 -4.11 -20.38 -17.69
CA GLY A 307 -4.03 -19.89 -19.07
C GLY A 307 -3.04 -18.74 -19.31
N SER A 308 -2.41 -18.19 -18.28
CA SER A 308 -1.56 -16.99 -18.45
C SER A 308 -0.24 -17.26 -19.18
N GLY A 309 0.23 -18.54 -19.20
CA GLY A 309 1.54 -18.89 -19.75
C GLY A 309 2.74 -18.34 -18.98
N LEU A 310 2.50 -17.63 -17.88
CA LEU A 310 3.53 -17.03 -17.05
C LEU A 310 4.20 -18.12 -16.21
N LYS A 311 5.53 -18.16 -16.28
CA LYS A 311 6.37 -19.10 -15.51
C LYS A 311 7.61 -18.37 -15.03
N GLY A 312 7.96 -18.55 -13.77
CA GLY A 312 9.22 -18.07 -13.22
C GLY A 312 9.07 -17.39 -11.87
N LYS A 313 10.17 -17.38 -11.12
CA LYS A 313 10.21 -16.81 -9.75
C LYS A 313 9.98 -15.32 -9.66
N ASP A 314 10.13 -14.60 -10.77
CA ASP A 314 10.01 -13.14 -10.82
C ASP A 314 8.71 -12.69 -11.51
N THR A 315 7.74 -13.57 -11.65
CA THR A 315 6.47 -13.20 -12.23
C THR A 315 5.60 -12.51 -11.21
N ARG A 316 5.25 -11.26 -11.48
CA ARG A 316 4.41 -10.43 -10.63
C ARG A 316 3.09 -10.10 -11.31
N VAL A 317 2.05 -9.99 -10.52
CA VAL A 317 0.69 -9.67 -10.97
C VAL A 317 0.06 -8.63 -10.06
N ILE A 318 -0.96 -7.93 -10.52
CA ILE A 318 -1.68 -6.97 -9.69
C ILE A 318 -2.99 -7.57 -9.21
N GLY A 319 -3.21 -7.55 -7.91
CA GLY A 319 -4.46 -7.93 -7.27
C GLY A 319 -5.16 -6.75 -6.64
N VAL A 320 -6.46 -6.91 -6.38
CA VAL A 320 -7.27 -5.90 -5.70
C VAL A 320 -7.67 -6.41 -4.32
N PHE A 321 -7.42 -5.60 -3.31
CA PHE A 321 -7.73 -5.87 -1.92
C PHE A 321 -8.82 -4.91 -1.40
N TYR A 322 -9.54 -5.31 -0.37
CA TYR A 322 -10.52 -4.49 0.29
C TYR A 322 -10.40 -4.58 1.82
N SER A 323 -10.75 -3.50 2.50
CA SER A 323 -10.90 -3.50 3.94
C SER A 323 -12.28 -4.03 4.34
N ASP A 324 -12.40 -4.62 5.53
CA ASP A 324 -13.69 -5.11 6.05
C ASP A 324 -14.69 -3.99 6.29
N LYS A 325 -14.22 -2.78 6.52
CA LYS A 325 -15.06 -1.64 6.85
C LYS A 325 -15.71 -0.99 5.63
N LYS A 326 -17.04 -1.05 5.57
CA LYS A 326 -17.82 -0.14 4.70
C LYS A 326 -17.92 1.22 5.38
N LEU A 327 -17.53 2.27 4.67
CA LEU A 327 -17.68 3.64 5.16
C LEU A 327 -19.08 4.17 4.84
N SER A 328 -19.80 4.60 5.87
CA SER A 328 -20.90 5.50 5.63
C SER A 328 -20.32 6.88 5.31
N GLN A 329 -20.40 7.33 4.06
CA GLN A 329 -20.15 8.75 3.79
C GLN A 329 -21.15 9.57 4.61
N LYS A 330 -20.67 10.32 5.59
CA LYS A 330 -21.42 11.46 6.07
C LYS A 330 -21.42 12.46 4.92
N ARG A 331 -22.57 12.60 4.24
CA ARG A 331 -22.77 13.71 3.30
C ARG A 331 -22.46 15.00 4.06
N LYS A 332 -21.49 15.76 3.59
CA LYS A 332 -21.31 17.16 3.98
C LYS A 332 -22.44 17.99 3.40
#